data_7a80e27afbf03670ac8b80d22783dd79
#
_entry.id   7a80e27afbf03670ac8b80d22783dd79
#
_cell.length_a   1.000
_cell.length_b   1.000
_cell.length_c   1.000
_cell.angle_alpha   90.00
_cell.angle_beta   90.00
_cell.angle_gamma   90.00
#
_symmetry.space_group_name_H-M   'P 1'
#
loop_
_entity.id
_entity.type
_entity.pdbx_description
1 polymer ?
#
loop_
_entity_poly.entity_id
_entity_poly.type
_entity_poly.pdbx_seq_one_letter_code
_entity_poly.pdbx_strand_id
1 'polypeptide(L)'
;MAEENATNLPEIKKVSEGIYEFGGIIIDRKSNAISISAVSNQTNGLVEYGIVHENGKIHESLFRTQIRPQIFHTSLLLLKFKPVENFFKNLWSDEPKLIDYSKHCFEILVSWEINGTNYERGMEKLSINQNRSAPIDKKSFIFTGSRMIEGTFLAESSGSILAIYADDNAIMNNSDYDSSNDDVWIANKKEMPPLELPVTIRFHLPQRRN
;
A
#
# COMPACT_ATOMS: atom_id res chain seq x y z
N MET A 1 0.89 2.79 -35.45
CA MET A 1 1.89 2.42 -34.45
C MET A 1 1.22 2.47 -33.07
N ALA A 2 0.56 1.40 -32.72
CA ALA A 2 -0.12 1.22 -31.44
C ALA A 2 -0.21 -0.30 -31.16
N GLU A 3 0.95 -0.92 -30.89
CA GLU A 3 1.04 -2.33 -30.48
C GLU A 3 2.36 -2.59 -29.75
N GLU A 4 2.58 -1.88 -28.62
CA GLU A 4 3.76 -2.16 -27.78
C GLU A 4 3.45 -2.00 -26.30
N ASN A 5 2.27 -2.49 -25.88
CA ASN A 5 1.93 -2.67 -24.47
C ASN A 5 1.42 -4.07 -24.17
N ALA A 6 1.98 -5.08 -24.82
CA ALA A 6 1.91 -6.45 -24.30
C ALA A 6 2.73 -6.44 -23.00
N THR A 7 2.04 -6.53 -21.86
CA THR A 7 2.62 -6.53 -20.53
C THR A 7 3.47 -7.77 -20.32
N ASN A 8 4.74 -7.71 -20.73
CA ASN A 8 5.72 -8.72 -20.34
C ASN A 8 5.92 -8.58 -18.83
N LEU A 9 5.29 -9.45 -18.06
CA LEU A 9 5.58 -9.57 -16.64
C LEU A 9 7.05 -9.93 -16.46
N PRO A 10 7.76 -9.36 -15.49
CA PRO A 10 9.15 -9.69 -15.21
C PRO A 10 9.26 -11.16 -14.79
N GLU A 11 10.43 -11.73 -15.01
CA GLU A 11 10.74 -13.08 -14.54
C GLU A 11 10.86 -13.10 -13.01
N ILE A 12 10.42 -14.21 -12.40
CA ILE A 12 10.65 -14.47 -10.99
C ILE A 12 12.06 -15.03 -10.84
N LYS A 13 12.96 -14.29 -10.18
CA LYS A 13 14.34 -14.69 -9.92
C LYS A 13 14.49 -15.22 -8.50
N LYS A 14 15.10 -16.40 -8.34
CA LYS A 14 15.48 -16.90 -7.03
C LYS A 14 16.78 -16.20 -6.59
N VAL A 15 16.70 -15.43 -5.50
CA VAL A 15 17.84 -14.69 -4.93
C VAL A 15 18.62 -15.60 -3.97
N SER A 16 17.88 -16.29 -3.09
CA SER A 16 18.42 -17.29 -2.15
C SER A 16 17.33 -18.28 -1.75
N GLU A 17 17.61 -19.18 -0.82
CA GLU A 17 16.59 -20.12 -0.36
C GLU A 17 15.42 -19.40 0.33
N GLY A 18 14.23 -19.49 -0.26
CA GLY A 18 13.01 -18.85 0.21
C GLY A 18 12.88 -17.38 -0.13
N ILE A 19 13.89 -16.77 -0.76
CA ILE A 19 13.87 -15.36 -1.19
C ILE A 19 13.83 -15.29 -2.72
N TYR A 20 12.89 -14.52 -3.23
CA TYR A 20 12.66 -14.30 -4.67
C TYR A 20 12.59 -12.81 -4.97
N GLU A 21 12.93 -12.43 -6.17
CA GLU A 21 12.76 -11.09 -6.72
C GLU A 21 11.78 -11.16 -7.89
N PHE A 22 10.83 -10.23 -7.95
CA PHE A 22 9.85 -10.09 -9.01
C PHE A 22 9.60 -8.61 -9.30
N GLY A 23 10.20 -8.09 -10.37
CA GLY A 23 10.03 -6.70 -10.82
C GLY A 23 10.40 -5.65 -9.75
N GLY A 24 11.49 -5.88 -9.01
CA GLY A 24 11.94 -5.01 -7.94
C GLY A 24 11.30 -5.31 -6.56
N ILE A 25 10.32 -6.21 -6.50
CA ILE A 25 9.73 -6.66 -5.23
C ILE A 25 10.50 -7.85 -4.69
N ILE A 26 10.91 -7.79 -3.44
CA ILE A 26 11.51 -8.93 -2.73
C ILE A 26 10.43 -9.71 -2.01
N ILE A 27 10.32 -10.99 -2.32
CA ILE A 27 9.37 -11.93 -1.73
C ILE A 27 10.14 -12.84 -0.78
N ASP A 28 9.88 -12.73 0.51
CA ASP A 28 10.44 -13.58 1.56
C ASP A 28 9.39 -14.58 2.05
N ARG A 29 9.50 -15.83 1.59
CA ARG A 29 8.57 -16.90 1.97
C ARG A 29 8.76 -17.38 3.39
N LYS A 30 9.96 -17.18 3.98
CA LYS A 30 10.25 -17.63 5.35
C LYS A 30 9.56 -16.74 6.37
N SER A 31 9.63 -15.43 6.17
CA SER A 31 8.98 -14.45 7.03
C SER A 31 7.55 -14.09 6.59
N ASN A 32 7.06 -14.73 5.50
CA ASN A 32 5.75 -14.44 4.91
C ASN A 32 5.55 -12.94 4.66
N ALA A 33 6.49 -12.34 3.95
CA ALA A 33 6.50 -10.90 3.69
C ALA A 33 6.93 -10.56 2.26
N ILE A 34 6.51 -9.39 1.79
CA ILE A 34 7.08 -8.74 0.60
C ILE A 34 7.67 -7.40 0.99
N SER A 35 8.70 -6.97 0.28
CA SER A 35 9.36 -5.67 0.52
C SER A 35 9.55 -4.92 -0.78
N ILE A 36 9.37 -3.61 -0.72
CA ILE A 36 9.62 -2.68 -1.82
C ILE A 36 10.52 -1.54 -1.37
N SER A 37 11.30 -0.99 -2.30
CA SER A 37 12.01 0.27 -2.09
C SER A 37 11.10 1.44 -2.39
N ALA A 38 11.16 2.49 -1.58
CA ALA A 38 10.41 3.72 -1.77
C ALA A 38 11.24 4.92 -1.28
N VAL A 39 10.68 6.11 -1.44
CA VAL A 39 11.27 7.37 -0.98
C VAL A 39 10.23 8.14 -0.18
N SER A 40 10.62 8.73 0.95
CA SER A 40 9.78 9.63 1.73
C SER A 40 9.44 10.87 0.90
N ASN A 41 8.15 11.12 0.67
CA ASN A 41 7.69 12.10 -0.31
C ASN A 41 6.97 13.28 0.31
N GLN A 42 6.11 13.06 1.31
CA GLN A 42 5.40 14.13 2.00
C GLN A 42 5.40 13.86 3.50
N THR A 43 5.85 14.84 4.30
CA THR A 43 5.97 14.70 5.76
C THR A 43 5.05 15.64 6.53
N ASN A 44 4.21 16.41 5.83
CA ASN A 44 3.30 17.39 6.42
C ASN A 44 2.11 17.65 5.51
N GLY A 45 0.97 18.06 6.08
CA GLY A 45 -0.26 18.39 5.35
C GLY A 45 -1.15 17.18 5.10
N LEU A 46 -2.24 17.41 4.35
CA LEU A 46 -3.22 16.38 3.98
C LEU A 46 -2.58 15.30 3.11
N VAL A 47 -2.97 14.06 3.34
CA VAL A 47 -2.53 12.90 2.57
C VAL A 47 -3.70 11.96 2.31
N GLU A 48 -3.84 11.55 1.07
CA GLU A 48 -4.82 10.55 0.65
C GLU A 48 -4.19 9.17 0.46
N TYR A 49 -2.87 9.13 0.20
CA TYR A 49 -2.18 7.87 -0.11
C TYR A 49 -0.98 7.63 0.81
N GLY A 50 -0.83 6.37 1.21
CA GLY A 50 0.39 5.88 1.86
C GLY A 50 1.51 5.69 0.84
N ILE A 51 1.20 5.04 -0.30
CA ILE A 51 2.20 4.67 -1.32
C ILE A 51 1.60 4.84 -2.71
N VAL A 52 2.33 5.55 -3.58
CA VAL A 52 2.02 5.66 -5.01
C VAL A 52 3.26 5.38 -5.87
N HIS A 53 3.03 5.05 -7.14
CA HIS A 53 4.09 5.07 -8.16
C HIS A 53 4.55 6.51 -8.38
N GLU A 54 5.85 6.71 -8.71
CA GLU A 54 6.43 8.05 -8.89
C GLU A 54 5.75 8.91 -9.98
N ASN A 55 5.04 8.29 -10.91
CA ASN A 55 4.23 8.97 -11.94
C ASN A 55 2.76 9.16 -11.52
N GLY A 56 2.39 8.80 -10.28
CA GLY A 56 1.04 8.92 -9.76
C GLY A 56 0.80 10.20 -8.96
N LYS A 57 -0.12 10.13 -7.99
CA LYS A 57 -0.57 11.25 -7.15
C LYS A 57 0.43 11.57 -6.02
N ILE A 58 1.67 11.93 -6.37
CA ILE A 58 2.74 12.18 -5.39
C ILE A 58 2.46 13.37 -4.47
N HIS A 59 1.68 14.36 -4.91
CA HIS A 59 1.39 15.59 -4.15
C HIS A 59 0.50 15.37 -2.91
N GLU A 60 -0.07 14.19 -2.75
CA GLU A 60 -0.93 13.81 -1.62
C GLU A 60 -0.55 12.44 -1.03
N SER A 61 0.75 12.06 -1.15
CA SER A 61 1.23 10.73 -0.80
C SER A 61 2.43 10.76 0.15
N LEU A 62 2.42 9.88 1.16
CA LEU A 62 3.54 9.76 2.11
C LEU A 62 4.82 9.26 1.44
N PHE A 63 4.69 8.26 0.55
CA PHE A 63 5.80 7.61 -0.12
C PHE A 63 5.55 7.48 -1.63
N ARG A 64 6.63 7.59 -2.41
CA ARG A 64 6.64 7.25 -3.83
C ARG A 64 7.61 6.10 -4.11
N THR A 65 7.31 5.28 -5.11
CA THR A 65 8.11 4.12 -5.50
C THR A 65 8.17 3.98 -7.01
N GLN A 66 9.19 3.27 -7.51
CA GLN A 66 9.30 2.85 -8.92
C GLN A 66 8.61 1.50 -9.18
N ILE A 67 8.06 0.87 -8.16
CA ILE A 67 7.31 -0.38 -8.33
C ILE A 67 5.99 -0.10 -9.03
N ARG A 68 5.80 -0.70 -10.20
CA ARG A 68 4.56 -0.59 -10.96
C ARG A 68 3.40 -1.24 -10.20
N PRO A 69 2.24 -0.57 -10.10
CA PRO A 69 1.06 -1.12 -9.42
C PRO A 69 0.67 -2.51 -9.91
N GLN A 70 0.72 -2.76 -11.23
CA GLN A 70 0.42 -4.08 -11.79
C GLN A 70 1.37 -5.17 -11.26
N ILE A 71 2.66 -4.88 -11.09
CA ILE A 71 3.64 -5.83 -10.55
C ILE A 71 3.34 -6.11 -9.08
N PHE A 72 3.03 -5.06 -8.30
CA PHE A 72 2.64 -5.22 -6.89
C PHE A 72 1.37 -6.07 -6.76
N HIS A 73 0.32 -5.76 -7.52
CA HIS A 73 -0.92 -6.54 -7.55
C HIS A 73 -0.67 -8.00 -7.93
N THR A 74 0.10 -8.24 -8.99
CA THR A 74 0.45 -9.59 -9.46
C THR A 74 1.21 -10.36 -8.39
N SER A 75 2.12 -9.72 -7.64
CA SER A 75 2.86 -10.38 -6.56
C SER A 75 1.93 -10.92 -5.46
N LEU A 76 0.88 -10.17 -5.10
CA LEU A 76 -0.12 -10.62 -4.13
C LEU A 76 -0.94 -11.81 -4.67
N LEU A 77 -1.33 -11.78 -5.96
CA LEU A 77 -2.04 -12.89 -6.58
C LEU A 77 -1.17 -14.16 -6.70
N LEU A 78 0.11 -14.03 -7.05
CA LEU A 78 1.07 -15.16 -7.08
C LEU A 78 1.24 -15.78 -5.69
N LEU A 79 1.16 -14.96 -4.65
CA LEU A 79 1.11 -15.41 -3.27
C LEU A 79 -0.28 -15.90 -2.86
N LYS A 80 -1.23 -16.04 -3.82
CA LYS A 80 -2.60 -16.55 -3.64
C LYS A 80 -3.46 -15.72 -2.66
N PHE A 81 -3.19 -14.44 -2.48
CA PHE A 81 -4.11 -13.55 -1.81
C PHE A 81 -5.24 -13.17 -2.77
N LYS A 82 -6.42 -13.01 -2.21
CA LYS A 82 -7.61 -12.56 -2.95
C LYS A 82 -8.04 -11.20 -2.42
N PRO A 83 -8.50 -10.30 -3.29
CA PRO A 83 -9.11 -9.05 -2.85
C PRO A 83 -10.28 -9.30 -1.89
N VAL A 84 -10.42 -8.40 -0.92
CA VAL A 84 -11.59 -8.37 -0.03
C VAL A 84 -12.81 -7.93 -0.84
N GLU A 85 -13.82 -8.78 -0.91
CA GLU A 85 -15.02 -8.52 -1.67
C GLU A 85 -15.97 -7.55 -0.93
N ASN A 86 -16.71 -6.76 -1.70
CA ASN A 86 -17.76 -5.87 -1.23
C ASN A 86 -17.31 -4.76 -0.24
N PHE A 87 -16.02 -4.50 -0.07
CA PHE A 87 -15.53 -3.43 0.79
C PHE A 87 -16.14 -2.09 0.40
N PHE A 88 -15.95 -1.64 -0.83
CA PHE A 88 -16.47 -0.35 -1.31
C PHE A 88 -17.99 -0.31 -1.39
N LYS A 89 -18.64 -1.43 -1.76
CA LYS A 89 -20.10 -1.53 -1.78
C LYS A 89 -20.70 -1.29 -0.38
N ASN A 90 -20.02 -1.78 0.66
CA ASN A 90 -20.43 -1.52 2.04
C ASN A 90 -20.07 -0.10 2.47
N LEU A 91 -18.82 0.34 2.22
CA LEU A 91 -18.32 1.64 2.67
C LEU A 91 -19.15 2.81 2.13
N TRP A 92 -19.60 2.71 0.86
CA TRP A 92 -20.36 3.76 0.17
C TRP A 92 -21.87 3.50 0.12
N SER A 93 -22.36 2.58 0.95
CA SER A 93 -23.82 2.38 1.10
C SER A 93 -24.44 3.45 1.98
N ASP A 94 -25.74 3.66 1.87
CA ASP A 94 -26.50 4.61 2.72
C ASP A 94 -26.42 4.25 4.22
N GLU A 95 -26.28 2.94 4.52
CA GLU A 95 -26.13 2.41 5.88
C GLU A 95 -24.93 1.47 5.95
N PRO A 96 -23.69 1.99 6.05
CA PRO A 96 -22.49 1.19 6.14
C PRO A 96 -22.50 0.30 7.41
N LYS A 97 -22.26 -0.98 7.22
CA LYS A 97 -22.15 -1.93 8.34
C LYS A 97 -20.72 -1.97 8.84
N LEU A 98 -20.56 -2.06 10.16
CA LEU A 98 -19.25 -2.32 10.75
C LEU A 98 -18.83 -3.77 10.46
N ILE A 99 -17.80 -3.95 9.65
CA ILE A 99 -17.25 -5.25 9.27
C ILE A 99 -15.85 -5.38 9.84
N ASP A 100 -15.59 -6.48 10.54
CA ASP A 100 -14.23 -6.79 11.03
C ASP A 100 -13.38 -7.37 9.91
N TYR A 101 -12.44 -6.57 9.40
CA TYR A 101 -11.45 -6.96 8.39
C TYR A 101 -10.13 -7.46 8.99
N SER A 102 -9.96 -7.55 10.30
CA SER A 102 -8.69 -7.82 10.99
C SER A 102 -7.94 -9.07 10.49
N LYS A 103 -8.70 -10.08 10.00
CA LYS A 103 -8.13 -11.32 9.44
C LYS A 103 -7.54 -11.18 8.03
N HIS A 104 -7.86 -10.08 7.36
CA HIS A 104 -7.43 -9.77 5.99
C HIS A 104 -6.37 -8.66 5.96
N CYS A 105 -6.01 -8.13 7.12
CA CYS A 105 -5.12 -6.99 7.22
C CYS A 105 -3.67 -7.41 7.12
N PHE A 106 -2.93 -6.56 6.44
CA PHE A 106 -1.48 -6.59 6.36
C PHE A 106 -0.90 -5.71 7.47
N GLU A 107 0.18 -6.17 8.09
CA GLU A 107 1.03 -5.32 8.90
C GLU A 107 2.08 -4.71 7.97
N ILE A 108 2.17 -3.40 7.92
CA ILE A 108 3.06 -2.68 7.01
C ILE A 108 4.08 -1.90 7.83
N LEU A 109 5.36 -2.26 7.70
CA LEU A 109 6.47 -1.63 8.39
C LEU A 109 7.29 -0.79 7.40
N VAL A 110 7.65 0.41 7.81
CA VAL A 110 8.55 1.30 7.07
C VAL A 110 9.84 1.42 7.85
N SER A 111 10.96 1.07 7.22
CA SER A 111 12.28 1.14 7.82
C SER A 111 13.22 2.03 7.03
N TRP A 112 14.10 2.75 7.75
CA TRP A 112 15.11 3.64 7.17
C TRP A 112 16.34 3.74 8.08
N GLU A 113 17.42 4.30 7.53
CA GLU A 113 18.66 4.52 8.26
C GLU A 113 19.05 6.01 8.23
N ILE A 114 19.52 6.53 9.35
CA ILE A 114 20.13 7.87 9.44
C ILE A 114 21.42 7.73 10.25
N ASN A 115 22.55 8.08 9.65
CA ASN A 115 23.86 8.08 10.30
C ASN A 115 24.21 6.75 10.99
N GLY A 116 23.90 5.61 10.36
CA GLY A 116 24.15 4.28 10.89
C GLY A 116 23.12 3.80 11.95
N THR A 117 22.12 4.62 12.24
CA THR A 117 21.01 4.25 13.14
C THR A 117 19.79 3.82 12.33
N ASN A 118 19.30 2.61 12.61
CA ASN A 118 18.10 2.06 11.98
C ASN A 118 16.85 2.49 12.74
N TYR A 119 15.85 2.88 11.99
CA TYR A 119 14.51 3.25 12.46
C TYR A 119 13.47 2.36 11.79
N GLU A 120 12.37 2.09 12.49
CA GLU A 120 11.23 1.36 11.95
C GLU A 120 9.94 1.89 12.55
N ARG A 121 8.89 2.03 11.73
CA ARG A 121 7.55 2.46 12.13
C ARG A 121 6.48 1.65 11.40
N GLY A 122 5.38 1.38 12.07
CA GLY A 122 4.17 0.92 11.40
C GLY A 122 3.57 2.00 10.51
N MET A 123 3.12 1.65 9.32
CA MET A 123 2.49 2.57 8.36
C MET A 123 1.32 3.33 8.98
N GLU A 124 0.57 2.67 9.87
CA GLU A 124 -0.57 3.25 10.57
C GLU A 124 -0.21 4.45 11.44
N LYS A 125 1.05 4.57 11.89
CA LYS A 125 1.54 5.70 12.71
C LYS A 125 1.96 6.91 11.90
N LEU A 126 2.14 6.75 10.59
CA LEU A 126 2.71 7.77 9.71
C LEU A 126 1.67 8.80 9.24
N SER A 127 0.40 8.57 9.56
CA SER A 127 -0.69 9.54 9.39
C SER A 127 -1.52 9.66 10.66
N ILE A 128 -2.18 10.81 10.81
CA ILE A 128 -3.06 11.14 11.94
C ILE A 128 -4.41 11.58 11.38
N ASN A 129 -5.46 11.05 11.95
CA ASN A 129 -6.80 11.59 11.79
C ASN A 129 -6.93 12.86 12.65
N GLN A 130 -7.13 14.02 12.03
CA GLN A 130 -7.18 15.31 12.71
C GLN A 130 -8.35 15.39 13.72
N ASN A 131 -9.50 14.82 13.38
CA ASN A 131 -10.70 14.87 14.21
C ASN A 131 -10.53 14.04 15.49
N ARG A 132 -9.82 12.92 15.41
CA ARG A 132 -9.55 12.01 16.53
C ARG A 132 -8.28 12.34 17.28
N SER A 133 -7.37 13.09 16.65
CA SER A 133 -5.99 13.27 17.12
C SER A 133 -5.27 11.93 17.36
N ALA A 134 -5.54 10.94 16.52
CA ALA A 134 -5.05 9.57 16.63
C ALA A 134 -4.55 9.03 15.28
N PRO A 135 -3.58 8.12 15.28
CA PRO A 135 -3.16 7.43 14.06
C PRO A 135 -4.26 6.51 13.53
N ILE A 136 -4.05 5.95 12.34
CA ILE A 136 -4.89 4.87 11.80
C ILE A 136 -4.90 3.70 12.79
N ASP A 137 -6.04 3.03 12.94
CA ASP A 137 -6.14 1.85 13.78
C ASP A 137 -5.23 0.73 13.27
N LYS A 138 -4.63 -0.03 14.19
CA LYS A 138 -3.85 -1.21 13.82
C LYS A 138 -4.72 -2.22 13.08
N LYS A 139 -4.14 -2.90 12.11
CA LYS A 139 -4.85 -3.89 11.28
C LYS A 139 -6.00 -3.28 10.48
N SER A 140 -5.72 -2.18 9.80
CA SER A 140 -6.68 -1.51 8.91
C SER A 140 -6.35 -1.62 7.42
N PHE A 141 -5.13 -2.04 7.04
CA PHE A 141 -4.75 -2.10 5.64
C PHE A 141 -5.12 -3.44 5.00
N ILE A 142 -6.00 -3.41 4.01
CA ILE A 142 -6.54 -4.59 3.32
C ILE A 142 -6.22 -4.56 1.83
N PHE A 143 -6.14 -5.75 1.20
CA PHE A 143 -6.01 -5.90 -0.25
C PHE A 143 -7.39 -5.83 -0.90
N THR A 144 -7.68 -4.80 -1.68
CA THR A 144 -8.96 -4.56 -2.36
C THR A 144 -8.91 -4.81 -3.87
N GLY A 145 -7.69 -4.79 -4.45
CA GLY A 145 -7.42 -5.31 -5.80
C GLY A 145 -7.49 -4.30 -6.94
N SER A 146 -8.04 -3.09 -6.77
CA SER A 146 -8.32 -2.15 -7.85
C SER A 146 -9.36 -2.64 -8.86
N ARG A 147 -9.67 -1.82 -9.87
CA ARG A 147 -10.69 -2.11 -10.90
C ARG A 147 -10.07 -2.25 -12.28
N MET A 148 -10.77 -3.04 -13.10
CA MET A 148 -10.56 -3.08 -14.54
C MET A 148 -11.73 -2.36 -15.23
N ILE A 149 -11.44 -1.34 -16.05
CA ILE A 149 -12.44 -0.64 -16.87
C ILE A 149 -11.94 -0.68 -18.31
N GLU A 150 -12.74 -1.25 -19.23
CA GLU A 150 -12.42 -1.32 -20.65
C GLU A 150 -11.01 -1.88 -20.95
N GLY A 151 -10.59 -2.89 -20.19
CA GLY A 151 -9.27 -3.51 -20.32
C GLY A 151 -8.12 -2.74 -19.65
N THR A 152 -8.40 -1.58 -19.04
CA THR A 152 -7.41 -0.78 -18.32
C THR A 152 -7.42 -1.10 -16.83
N PHE A 153 -6.25 -1.45 -16.27
CA PHE A 153 -6.07 -1.64 -14.83
C PHE A 153 -5.87 -0.27 -14.16
N LEU A 154 -6.85 0.18 -13.38
CA LEU A 154 -6.90 1.55 -12.91
C LEU A 154 -5.77 1.92 -11.96
N ALA A 155 -5.31 1.00 -11.12
CA ALA A 155 -4.14 1.25 -10.27
C ALA A 155 -2.88 1.57 -11.08
N GLU A 156 -2.69 0.93 -12.24
CA GLU A 156 -1.55 1.23 -13.12
C GLU A 156 -1.66 2.62 -13.73
N SER A 157 -2.87 3.04 -14.11
CA SER A 157 -3.12 4.36 -14.70
C SER A 157 -3.01 5.50 -13.67
N SER A 158 -3.48 5.27 -12.43
CA SER A 158 -3.45 6.27 -11.35
C SER A 158 -2.16 6.26 -10.55
N GLY A 159 -1.38 5.17 -10.61
CA GLY A 159 -0.22 4.95 -9.77
C GLY A 159 -0.55 4.53 -8.33
N SER A 160 -1.81 4.23 -7.99
CA SER A 160 -2.28 4.07 -6.61
C SER A 160 -2.00 2.67 -6.08
N ILE A 161 -1.08 2.53 -5.12
CA ILE A 161 -0.72 1.24 -4.49
C ILE A 161 -1.44 1.08 -3.15
N LEU A 162 -1.29 2.04 -2.23
CA LEU A 162 -1.90 2.02 -0.90
C LEU A 162 -2.62 3.35 -0.64
N ALA A 163 -3.92 3.30 -0.48
CA ALA A 163 -4.76 4.46 -0.14
C ALA A 163 -4.99 4.54 1.37
N ILE A 164 -4.94 5.76 1.93
CA ILE A 164 -5.35 6.13 3.29
C ILE A 164 -6.80 6.60 3.26
N TYR A 165 -7.15 7.49 2.34
CA TYR A 165 -8.53 7.74 1.92
C TYR A 165 -8.95 6.65 0.94
N ALA A 166 -10.07 5.98 1.18
CA ALA A 166 -10.46 4.80 0.42
C ALA A 166 -10.73 5.12 -1.06
N ASP A 167 -9.88 4.57 -1.92
CA ASP A 167 -9.91 4.73 -3.37
C ASP A 167 -10.02 3.36 -4.05
N ASP A 168 -11.09 3.12 -4.81
CA ASP A 168 -11.30 1.85 -5.52
C ASP A 168 -10.38 1.65 -6.73
N ASN A 169 -9.59 2.67 -7.10
CA ASN A 169 -8.50 2.53 -8.05
C ASN A 169 -7.21 2.01 -7.38
N ALA A 170 -7.08 2.10 -6.06
CA ALA A 170 -5.91 1.61 -5.34
C ALA A 170 -5.95 0.09 -5.16
N ILE A 171 -4.77 -0.53 -5.03
CA ILE A 171 -4.62 -1.98 -4.81
C ILE A 171 -4.93 -2.34 -3.37
N MET A 172 -4.45 -1.53 -2.44
CA MET A 172 -4.68 -1.68 -1.01
C MET A 172 -5.36 -0.45 -0.44
N ASN A 173 -6.19 -0.63 0.56
CA ASN A 173 -6.94 0.44 1.18
C ASN A 173 -6.91 0.36 2.70
N ASN A 174 -6.97 1.52 3.33
CA ASN A 174 -7.30 1.65 4.74
C ASN A 174 -8.78 1.31 4.94
N SER A 175 -9.07 0.47 5.91
CA SER A 175 -10.44 0.06 6.31
C SER A 175 -10.87 0.64 7.66
N ASP A 176 -10.12 1.61 8.20
CA ASP A 176 -10.52 2.38 9.39
C ASP A 176 -11.83 3.13 9.11
N TYR A 177 -12.61 3.39 10.14
CA TYR A 177 -13.97 3.92 10.02
C TYR A 177 -14.05 5.30 9.33
N ASP A 178 -13.00 6.12 9.39
CA ASP A 178 -12.90 7.41 8.69
C ASP A 178 -12.22 7.32 7.33
N SER A 179 -12.02 6.11 6.79
CA SER A 179 -11.35 5.93 5.49
C SER A 179 -12.13 6.54 4.31
N SER A 180 -13.41 6.83 4.46
CA SER A 180 -14.23 7.50 3.45
C SER A 180 -14.18 9.02 3.49
N ASN A 181 -13.36 9.62 4.39
CA ASN A 181 -13.24 11.07 4.54
C ASN A 181 -11.82 11.51 4.12
N ASP A 182 -11.72 12.32 3.07
CA ASP A 182 -10.47 12.80 2.47
C ASP A 182 -9.85 13.99 3.22
N ASP A 183 -10.64 14.73 4.00
CA ASP A 183 -10.22 15.96 4.68
C ASP A 183 -9.58 15.73 6.07
N VAL A 184 -9.52 14.49 6.57
CA VAL A 184 -9.14 14.24 7.96
C VAL A 184 -7.75 13.66 8.16
N TRP A 185 -7.12 13.14 7.11
CA TRP A 185 -5.83 12.46 7.23
C TRP A 185 -4.67 13.41 6.92
N ILE A 186 -3.75 13.56 7.88
CA ILE A 186 -2.53 14.35 7.72
C ILE A 186 -1.30 13.49 7.96
N ALA A 187 -0.19 13.84 7.29
CA ALA A 187 1.09 13.23 7.57
C ALA A 187 1.54 13.49 9.02
N ASN A 188 1.96 12.44 9.72
CA ASN A 188 2.48 12.54 11.08
C ASN A 188 3.96 12.93 11.08
N LYS A 189 4.24 14.22 11.01
CA LYS A 189 5.60 14.77 10.94
C LYS A 189 6.57 14.22 11.99
N LYS A 190 6.06 13.80 13.16
CA LYS A 190 6.92 13.29 14.26
C LYS A 190 7.40 11.86 14.01
N GLU A 191 6.64 11.09 13.25
CA GLU A 191 6.92 9.66 12.98
C GLU A 191 7.44 9.43 11.57
N MET A 192 7.26 10.42 10.66
CA MET A 192 7.75 10.32 9.27
C MET A 192 9.27 10.37 9.20
N PRO A 193 9.89 9.57 8.29
CA PRO A 193 11.29 9.77 7.91
C PRO A 193 11.49 11.14 7.26
N PRO A 194 12.72 11.69 7.29
CA PRO A 194 13.04 12.92 6.56
C PRO A 194 12.61 12.86 5.09
N LEU A 195 12.24 14.01 4.54
CA LEU A 195 11.87 14.15 3.13
C LEU A 195 13.01 13.66 2.22
N GLU A 196 12.67 13.03 1.10
CA GLU A 196 13.61 12.50 0.10
C GLU A 196 14.52 11.35 0.62
N LEU A 197 14.27 10.84 1.82
CA LEU A 197 15.04 9.72 2.36
C LEU A 197 14.59 8.39 1.74
N PRO A 198 15.51 7.55 1.25
CA PRO A 198 15.19 6.18 0.85
C PRO A 198 14.70 5.35 2.04
N VAL A 199 13.64 4.57 1.81
CA VAL A 199 13.04 3.68 2.81
C VAL A 199 12.78 2.30 2.22
N THR A 200 12.68 1.29 3.07
CA THR A 200 12.15 -0.03 2.71
C THR A 200 10.77 -0.18 3.35
N ILE A 201 9.78 -0.53 2.54
CA ILE A 201 8.42 -0.83 3.01
C ILE A 201 8.19 -2.32 2.93
N ARG A 202 7.91 -2.93 4.09
CA ARG A 202 7.72 -4.36 4.26
C ARG A 202 6.27 -4.65 4.63
N PHE A 203 5.62 -5.50 3.84
CA PHE A 203 4.26 -5.95 4.05
C PHE A 203 4.31 -7.36 4.62
N HIS A 204 3.94 -7.53 5.88
CA HIS A 204 3.69 -8.83 6.48
C HIS A 204 2.32 -9.31 6.09
N LEU A 205 2.30 -10.46 5.47
CA LEU A 205 1.10 -11.02 4.87
C LEU A 205 0.20 -11.63 5.96
N PRO A 206 -1.12 -11.48 5.87
CA PRO A 206 -2.04 -12.12 6.81
C PRO A 206 -1.81 -13.63 6.85
N GLN A 207 -1.87 -14.21 8.06
CA GLN A 207 -1.72 -15.65 8.21
C GLN A 207 -2.86 -16.38 7.51
N ARG A 208 -2.53 -17.30 6.61
CA ARG A 208 -3.52 -18.18 6.01
C ARG A 208 -3.96 -19.19 7.08
N ARG A 209 -5.25 -19.26 7.32
CA ARG A 209 -5.81 -20.45 7.96
C ARG A 209 -5.99 -21.50 6.86
N ASN A 210 -5.27 -22.60 7.00
CA ASN A 210 -5.52 -23.83 6.24
C ASN A 210 -6.95 -24.33 6.50
#